data_ff09a17fcd806b94d9caa9e613444b47
#
_entry.id   ff09a17fcd806b94d9caa9e613444b47
#
_cell.length_a   1.000
_cell.length_b   1.000
_cell.length_c   1.000
_cell.angle_alpha   90.00
_cell.angle_beta   90.00
_cell.angle_gamma   90.00
#
_symmetry.space_group_name_H-M   'P 1'
#
loop_
_entity.id
_entity.type
_entity.pdbx_description
1 polymer ?
#
loop_
_entity_poly.entity_id
_entity_poly.type
_entity_poly.pdbx_seq_one_letter_code
_entity_poly.pdbx_strand_id
1 'polypeptide(L)'
;MLKLQNVVKNYGAFSLHCSLELKSGQISALIGQNGAGKSTTFKAILGLISIDGGEIEVLGKPVQELTPEEKEYVGVVLSDSGFSGYLNIKDILPVMDNMYTKFEKAEFLRQCQRFALPMDKQI
;
A
#
# COMPACT_ATOMS: atom_id res chain seq x y z
N MET A 1 15.21 1.08 3.18
CA MET A 1 13.80 0.98 3.58
C MET A 1 12.99 0.15 2.60
N LEU A 2 13.14 0.38 1.30
CA LEU A 2 12.53 -0.42 0.24
C LEU A 2 13.59 -0.75 -0.79
N LYS A 3 13.71 -2.02 -1.17
CA LYS A 3 14.68 -2.48 -2.15
C LYS A 3 14.07 -3.53 -3.06
N LEU A 4 14.11 -3.28 -4.36
CA LEU A 4 13.78 -4.25 -5.39
C LEU A 4 15.05 -4.63 -6.13
N GLN A 5 15.36 -5.90 -6.21
CA GLN A 5 16.55 -6.39 -6.86
C GLN A 5 16.19 -7.42 -7.92
N ASN A 6 16.37 -7.05 -9.18
CA ASN A 6 16.13 -7.90 -10.35
C ASN A 6 14.72 -8.53 -10.33
N VAL A 7 13.72 -7.75 -9.94
CA VAL A 7 12.33 -8.22 -9.86
C VAL A 7 11.80 -8.46 -11.27
N VAL A 8 11.25 -9.64 -11.49
CA VAL A 8 10.66 -10.06 -12.76
C VAL A 8 9.24 -10.54 -12.54
N LYS A 9 8.32 -10.05 -13.37
CA LYS A 9 6.95 -10.55 -13.45
C LYS A 9 6.53 -10.67 -14.90
N ASN A 10 6.14 -11.86 -15.30
CA ASN A 10 5.71 -12.16 -16.67
C ASN A 10 4.20 -12.32 -16.76
N TYR A 11 3.59 -11.60 -17.71
CA TYR A 11 2.17 -11.68 -18.03
C TYR A 11 1.95 -12.12 -19.49
N GLY A 12 2.82 -12.91 -20.03
CA GLY A 12 2.75 -13.29 -21.45
C GLY A 12 3.23 -12.17 -22.37
N ALA A 13 2.32 -11.30 -22.80
CA ALA A 13 2.65 -10.19 -23.71
C ALA A 13 3.43 -9.06 -23.03
N PHE A 14 3.46 -9.02 -21.70
CA PHE A 14 4.12 -7.97 -20.92
C PHE A 14 5.01 -8.61 -19.84
N SER A 15 6.24 -8.12 -19.74
CA SER A 15 7.17 -8.54 -18.68
C SER A 15 7.69 -7.31 -17.96
N LEU A 16 7.67 -7.37 -16.63
CA LEU A 16 8.26 -6.36 -15.77
C LEU A 16 9.67 -6.80 -15.37
N HIS A 17 10.64 -5.89 -15.53
CA HIS A 17 11.98 -6.01 -14.98
C HIS A 17 12.28 -4.74 -14.20
N CYS A 18 12.51 -4.84 -12.91
CA CYS A 18 12.66 -3.67 -12.06
C CYS A 18 13.72 -3.86 -10.99
N SER A 19 14.55 -2.83 -10.84
CA SER A 19 15.48 -2.72 -9.71
C SER A 19 15.45 -1.29 -9.22
N LEU A 20 15.25 -1.09 -7.92
CA LEU A 20 15.29 0.22 -7.29
C LEU A 20 15.59 0.10 -5.80
N GLU A 21 16.07 1.18 -5.23
CA GLU A 21 16.33 1.26 -3.80
C GLU A 21 15.87 2.63 -3.29
N LEU A 22 15.06 2.64 -2.25
CA LEU A 22 14.59 3.85 -1.59
C LEU A 22 15.09 3.86 -0.15
N LYS A 23 15.72 4.96 0.23
CA LYS A 23 16.25 5.14 1.58
C LYS A 23 15.23 5.84 2.47
N SER A 24 15.36 5.67 3.77
CA SER A 24 14.55 6.37 4.76
C SER A 24 14.66 7.89 4.59
N GLY A 25 13.55 8.58 4.83
CA GLY A 25 13.49 10.04 4.77
C GLY A 25 13.43 10.64 3.38
N GLN A 26 13.23 9.81 2.35
CA GLN A 26 13.11 10.25 0.97
C GLN A 26 11.68 10.09 0.44
N ILE A 27 11.29 11.00 -0.43
CA ILE A 27 10.07 10.89 -1.22
C ILE A 27 10.50 10.64 -2.67
N SER A 28 9.97 9.57 -3.26
CA SER A 28 10.30 9.19 -4.63
C SER A 28 9.03 8.99 -5.44
N ALA A 29 9.08 9.33 -6.72
CA ALA A 29 7.97 9.18 -7.63
C ALA A 29 8.28 8.12 -8.69
N LEU A 30 7.32 7.24 -8.95
CA LEU A 30 7.39 6.27 -10.04
C LEU A 30 6.54 6.80 -11.19
N ILE A 31 7.20 7.19 -12.28
CA ILE A 31 6.58 7.86 -13.41
C ILE A 31 6.62 6.93 -14.63
N GLY A 32 5.55 6.93 -15.40
CA GLY A 32 5.44 6.18 -16.63
C GLY A 32 4.04 6.25 -17.21
N GLN A 33 3.90 5.86 -18.45
CA GLN A 33 2.60 5.76 -19.10
C GLN A 33 1.79 4.59 -18.52
N ASN A 34 0.47 4.61 -18.72
CA ASN A 34 -0.38 3.50 -18.36
C ASN A 34 0.09 2.22 -19.09
N GLY A 35 0.18 1.12 -18.35
CA GLY A 35 0.69 -0.14 -18.89
C GLY A 35 2.21 -0.29 -18.83
N ALA A 36 2.94 0.68 -18.28
CA ALA A 36 4.40 0.62 -18.14
C ALA A 36 4.88 -0.24 -16.94
N GLY A 37 3.96 -0.79 -16.14
CA GLY A 37 4.29 -1.66 -15.01
C GLY A 37 4.26 -0.98 -13.65
N LYS A 38 3.80 0.27 -13.54
CA LYS A 38 3.69 0.97 -12.25
C LYS A 38 2.80 0.22 -11.25
N SER A 39 1.59 -0.13 -11.67
CA SER A 39 0.64 -0.86 -10.81
C SER A 39 1.15 -2.24 -10.44
N THR A 40 1.77 -2.93 -11.37
CA THR A 40 2.38 -4.23 -11.12
C THR A 40 3.50 -4.11 -10.08
N THR A 41 4.34 -3.10 -10.18
CA THR A 41 5.42 -2.84 -9.23
C THR A 41 4.86 -2.59 -7.83
N PHE A 42 3.83 -1.74 -7.69
CA PHE A 42 3.20 -1.49 -6.39
C PHE A 42 2.56 -2.75 -5.80
N LYS A 43 1.87 -3.53 -6.62
CA LYS A 43 1.28 -4.79 -6.16
C LYS A 43 2.33 -5.80 -5.69
N ALA A 44 3.46 -5.86 -6.37
CA ALA A 44 4.58 -6.71 -5.97
C ALA A 44 5.16 -6.26 -4.62
N ILE A 45 5.39 -4.96 -4.44
CA ILE A 45 5.90 -4.39 -3.18
C ILE A 45 4.95 -4.70 -2.02
N LEU A 46 3.65 -4.65 -2.26
CA LEU A 46 2.64 -4.92 -1.24
C LEU A 46 2.42 -6.42 -0.99
N GLY A 47 3.06 -7.29 -1.76
CA GLY A 47 2.87 -8.74 -1.65
C GLY A 47 1.53 -9.22 -2.18
N LEU A 48 0.83 -8.43 -2.99
CA LEU A 48 -0.48 -8.78 -3.55
C LEU A 48 -0.37 -9.72 -4.76
N ILE A 49 0.79 -9.77 -5.39
CA ILE A 49 1.09 -10.69 -6.48
C ILE A 49 2.43 -11.38 -6.21
N SER A 50 2.59 -12.58 -6.74
CA SER A 50 3.88 -13.28 -6.71
C SER A 50 4.76 -12.78 -7.85
N ILE A 51 6.07 -12.74 -7.63
CA ILE A 51 7.06 -12.41 -8.65
C ILE A 51 7.67 -13.68 -9.22
N ASP A 52 8.15 -13.61 -10.46
CA ASP A 52 8.75 -14.75 -11.15
C ASP A 52 10.27 -14.82 -10.94
N GLY A 53 10.87 -13.74 -10.49
CA GLY A 53 12.29 -13.69 -10.15
C GLY A 53 12.63 -12.45 -9.37
N GLY A 54 13.82 -12.42 -8.78
CA GLY A 54 14.32 -11.30 -7.99
C GLY A 54 13.87 -11.33 -6.53
N GLU A 55 14.16 -10.25 -5.84
CA GLU A 55 13.89 -10.10 -4.42
C GLU A 55 13.31 -8.73 -4.11
N ILE A 56 12.38 -8.69 -3.15
CA ILE A 56 11.81 -7.44 -2.63
C ILE A 56 12.01 -7.41 -1.13
N GLU A 57 12.66 -6.36 -0.64
CA GLU A 57 12.81 -6.09 0.80
C GLU A 57 12.05 -4.83 1.16
N VAL A 58 11.26 -4.94 2.22
CA VAL A 58 10.52 -3.81 2.80
C VAL A 58 10.86 -3.75 4.28
N LEU A 59 11.22 -2.58 4.77
CA LEU A 59 11.62 -2.38 6.18
C LEU A 59 12.78 -3.30 6.59
N GLY A 60 13.68 -3.62 5.66
CA GLY A 60 14.85 -4.44 5.92
C GLY A 60 14.62 -5.95 5.90
N LYS A 61 13.44 -6.41 5.51
CA LYS A 61 13.09 -7.84 5.45
C LYS A 61 12.49 -8.20 4.09
N PRO A 62 12.66 -9.45 3.63
CA PRO A 62 11.89 -9.94 2.49
C PRO A 62 10.40 -9.73 2.72
N VAL A 63 9.69 -9.28 1.70
CA VAL A 63 8.27 -8.92 1.84
C VAL A 63 7.40 -10.09 2.30
N GLN A 64 7.78 -11.32 1.92
CA GLN A 64 7.07 -12.54 2.33
C GLN A 64 7.23 -12.86 3.82
N GLU A 65 8.25 -12.32 4.47
CA GLU A 65 8.56 -12.57 5.88
C GLU A 65 8.03 -11.50 6.82
N LEU A 66 7.37 -10.47 6.31
CA LEU A 66 6.75 -9.44 7.15
C LEU A 66 5.59 -10.03 7.95
N THR A 67 5.63 -9.82 9.26
CA THR A 67 4.53 -10.18 10.15
C THR A 67 3.36 -9.21 9.95
N PRO A 68 2.11 -9.58 10.36
CA PRO A 68 0.99 -8.63 10.31
C PRO A 68 1.26 -7.34 11.10
N GLU A 69 1.96 -7.43 12.22
CA GLU A 69 2.35 -6.27 13.03
C GLU A 69 3.32 -5.36 12.28
N GLU A 70 4.29 -5.94 11.59
CA GLU A 70 5.23 -5.18 10.78
C GLU A 70 4.56 -4.54 9.56
N LYS A 71 3.58 -5.20 8.97
CA LYS A 71 2.81 -4.65 7.83
C LYS A 71 2.00 -3.42 8.21
N GLU A 72 1.65 -3.24 9.48
CA GLU A 72 0.95 -2.04 9.95
C GLU A 72 1.79 -0.76 9.80
N TYR A 73 3.12 -0.88 9.66
CA TYR A 73 3.99 0.26 9.39
C TYR A 73 3.99 0.70 7.92
N VAL A 74 3.35 -0.06 7.06
CA VAL A 74 3.25 0.25 5.62
C VAL A 74 1.87 0.77 5.32
N GLY A 75 1.78 2.02 4.90
CA GLY A 75 0.54 2.62 4.44
C GLY A 75 0.46 2.62 2.94
N VAL A 76 -0.75 2.42 2.40
CA VAL A 76 -0.99 2.46 0.97
C VAL A 76 -2.29 3.19 0.66
N VAL A 77 -2.26 3.98 -0.41
CA VAL A 77 -3.45 4.61 -0.98
C VAL A 77 -3.60 4.09 -2.39
N LEU A 78 -4.67 3.35 -2.62
CA LEU A 78 -5.00 2.80 -3.93
C LEU A 78 -6.05 3.67 -4.61
N SER A 79 -6.18 3.55 -5.94
CA SER A 79 -7.22 4.25 -6.70
C SER A 79 -8.64 3.80 -6.32
N ASP A 80 -8.75 2.58 -5.79
CA ASP A 80 -9.99 2.02 -5.24
C ASP A 80 -9.82 1.89 -3.73
N SER A 81 -10.80 2.38 -2.97
CA SER A 81 -10.76 2.34 -1.50
C SER A 81 -10.84 0.94 -0.92
N GLY A 82 -11.39 -0.01 -1.66
CA GLY A 82 -11.66 -1.36 -1.17
C GLY A 82 -12.85 -1.45 -0.21
N PHE A 83 -13.49 -0.34 0.11
CA PHE A 83 -14.69 -0.32 0.95
C PHE A 83 -15.95 -0.35 0.08
N SER A 84 -17.02 -0.91 0.65
CA SER A 84 -18.34 -0.85 0.00
C SER A 84 -18.81 0.61 -0.10
N GLY A 85 -19.37 0.98 -1.25
CA GLY A 85 -19.94 2.32 -1.45
C GLY A 85 -21.12 2.66 -0.55
N TYR A 86 -21.62 1.68 0.21
CA TYR A 86 -22.69 1.88 1.19
C TYR A 86 -22.19 2.28 2.58
N LEU A 87 -20.88 2.16 2.84
CA LEU A 87 -20.30 2.51 4.12
C LEU A 87 -19.93 3.99 4.18
N ASN A 88 -20.09 4.57 5.36
CA ASN A 88 -19.61 5.92 5.66
C ASN A 88 -18.43 5.85 6.65
N ILE A 89 -17.83 6.99 6.95
CA ILE A 89 -16.69 7.07 7.87
C ILE A 89 -17.07 6.54 9.25
N LYS A 90 -18.29 6.84 9.71
CA LYS A 90 -18.78 6.40 11.00
C LYS A 90 -18.88 4.87 11.08
N ASP A 91 -19.21 4.22 9.98
CA ASP A 91 -19.31 2.75 9.91
C ASP A 91 -17.94 2.08 9.93
N ILE A 92 -16.93 2.67 9.30
CA ILE A 92 -15.60 2.07 9.21
C ILE A 92 -14.74 2.28 10.46
N LEU A 93 -15.04 3.26 11.29
CA LEU A 93 -14.27 3.55 12.50
C LEU A 93 -14.11 2.33 13.42
N PRO A 94 -15.18 1.61 13.82
CA PRO A 94 -15.03 0.44 14.65
C PRO A 94 -14.25 -0.68 13.98
N VAL A 95 -14.39 -0.83 12.67
CA VAL A 95 -13.67 -1.84 11.90
C VAL A 95 -12.16 -1.57 11.95
N MET A 96 -11.75 -0.34 11.69
CA MET A 96 -10.34 0.06 11.73
C MET A 96 -9.76 -0.09 13.14
N ASP A 97 -10.49 0.33 14.15
CA ASP A 97 -10.07 0.27 15.54
C ASP A 97 -9.87 -1.18 16.02
N ASN A 98 -10.68 -2.11 15.52
CA ASN A 98 -10.58 -3.53 15.86
C ASN A 98 -9.52 -4.27 15.04
N MET A 99 -9.30 -3.89 13.78
CA MET A 99 -8.37 -4.59 12.90
C MET A 99 -6.91 -4.18 13.09
N TYR A 100 -6.65 -2.95 13.49
CA TYR A 100 -5.30 -2.41 13.56
C TYR A 100 -4.97 -1.97 14.98
N THR A 101 -3.97 -2.59 15.58
CA THR A 101 -3.56 -2.29 16.96
C THR A 101 -3.00 -0.88 17.12
N LYS A 102 -2.44 -0.32 16.04
CA LYS A 102 -1.83 1.01 16.02
C LYS A 102 -2.75 2.09 15.49
N PHE A 103 -4.00 1.76 15.22
CA PHE A 103 -4.98 2.74 14.75
C PHE A 103 -5.31 3.73 15.87
N GLU A 104 -5.10 5.01 15.61
CA GLU A 104 -5.37 6.10 16.56
C GLU A 104 -6.68 6.79 16.18
N LYS A 105 -7.77 6.39 16.83
CA LYS A 105 -9.11 6.91 16.53
C LYS A 105 -9.19 8.43 16.66
N ALA A 106 -8.60 9.00 17.73
CA ALA A 106 -8.61 10.44 17.95
C ALA A 106 -7.89 11.20 16.84
N GLU A 107 -6.75 10.69 16.38
CA GLU A 107 -6.00 11.28 15.28
C GLU A 107 -6.76 11.18 13.95
N PHE A 108 -7.38 10.03 13.69
CA PHE A 108 -8.20 9.85 12.49
C PHE A 108 -9.36 10.86 12.46
N LEU A 109 -10.07 11.02 13.58
CA LEU A 109 -11.17 11.99 13.68
C LEU A 109 -10.67 13.43 13.49
N ARG A 110 -9.50 13.75 14.02
CA ARG A 110 -8.88 15.06 13.83
C ARG A 110 -8.57 15.34 12.37
N GLN A 111 -8.05 14.35 11.64
CA GLN A 111 -7.79 14.48 10.20
C GLN A 111 -9.07 14.60 9.40
N CYS A 112 -10.14 13.91 9.78
CA CYS A 112 -11.45 14.06 9.15
C CYS A 112 -11.96 15.51 9.30
N GLN A 113 -11.79 16.13 10.46
CA GLN A 113 -12.14 17.53 10.67
C GLN A 113 -11.29 18.47 9.83
N ARG A 114 -9.97 18.20 9.79
CA ARG A 114 -9.02 19.01 9.01
C ARG A 114 -9.38 19.04 7.52
N PHE A 115 -9.83 17.92 6.96
CA PHE A 115 -10.24 17.82 5.57
C PHE A 115 -11.74 18.06 5.37
N ALA A 116 -12.47 18.47 6.42
CA ALA A 116 -13.91 18.73 6.38
C ALA A 116 -14.72 17.56 5.83
N LEU A 117 -14.38 16.33 6.25
CA LEU A 117 -15.07 15.11 5.81
C LEU A 117 -16.27 14.83 6.72
N PRO A 118 -17.52 14.81 6.19
CA PRO A 118 -18.69 14.43 6.96
C PRO A 118 -18.63 12.97 7.39
N MET A 119 -18.96 12.70 8.67
CA MET A 119 -18.90 11.35 9.21
C MET A 119 -19.96 10.40 8.63
N ASP A 120 -21.07 10.94 8.18
CA ASP A 120 -22.21 10.20 7.62
C ASP A 120 -22.23 10.13 6.10
N LYS A 121 -21.23 10.71 5.44
CA LYS A 121 -21.11 10.65 4.00
C LYS A 121 -20.55 9.31 3.57
N GLN A 122 -21.13 8.71 2.55
CA GLN A 122 -20.62 7.47 1.95
C GLN A 122 -19.25 7.68 1.33
N ILE A 123 -18.43 6.66 1.45
CA ILE A 123 -17.07 6.63 0.91
C ILE A 123 -17.11 6.36 -0.60
#